data_6f8d0c70593f97b6520cf08bf94f5a6e
#
_entry.id   6f8d0c70593f97b6520cf08bf94f5a6e
#
_cell.length_a   1.000
_cell.length_b   1.000
_cell.length_c   1.000
_cell.angle_alpha   90.00
_cell.angle_beta   90.00
_cell.angle_gamma   90.00
#
_symmetry.space_group_name_H-M   'P 1'
#
loop_
_entity.id
_entity.type
_entity.pdbx_description
1 polymer ?
#
loop_
_entity_poly.entity_id
_entity_poly.type
_entity_poly.pdbx_seq_one_letter_code
_entity_poly.pdbx_strand_id
1 'polypeptide(L)'
;GLKGNWGTVKLGFHDTYLKLAQGKVDLFNDLRGDIKTTFSGEDRTSDFLGYESPVFGGGFQFKYNLSDGGSAANGGTGNRDAKAYAISYKTKKIYAAYAFEDNSTKSSGEDHTRIVIQVPIGPVKIGFIDQESEIGTSKDDSTMFNIAWKATDKLTVKFQTMDKEDENGITQDDVTSWGVDYKLAKKVKLFFYDTEHEDGVISISNQPKDYTGIGIE
;
A
#
# COMPACT_ATOMS: atom_id res chain seq x y z
N GLY A 1 -14.50 -10.09 -14.51
CA GLY A 1 -13.39 -9.90 -15.45
C GLY A 1 -13.23 -11.05 -16.42
N LEU A 2 -12.42 -10.84 -17.44
CA LEU A 2 -12.08 -11.82 -18.47
C LEU A 2 -10.57 -12.04 -18.47
N LYS A 3 -10.14 -13.30 -18.54
CA LYS A 3 -8.72 -13.69 -18.54
C LYS A 3 -8.42 -14.62 -19.72
N GLY A 4 -7.29 -14.38 -20.37
CA GLY A 4 -6.79 -15.18 -21.50
C GLY A 4 -5.26 -15.11 -21.60
N ASN A 5 -4.72 -15.67 -22.69
CA ASN A 5 -3.27 -15.60 -22.97
C ASN A 5 -2.78 -14.14 -23.20
N TRP A 6 -3.70 -13.26 -23.52
CA TRP A 6 -3.47 -11.83 -23.72
C TRP A 6 -3.45 -11.03 -22.40
N GLY A 7 -3.77 -11.64 -21.26
CA GLY A 7 -3.83 -10.98 -19.96
C GLY A 7 -5.20 -11.06 -19.31
N THR A 8 -5.50 -10.08 -18.45
CA THR A 8 -6.77 -10.00 -17.70
C THR A 8 -7.37 -8.61 -17.83
N VAL A 9 -8.65 -8.53 -18.18
CA VAL A 9 -9.46 -7.31 -18.07
C VAL A 9 -10.39 -7.45 -16.88
N LYS A 10 -10.48 -6.39 -16.07
CA LYS A 10 -11.35 -6.30 -14.89
C LYS A 10 -12.29 -5.10 -15.02
N LEU A 11 -13.52 -5.27 -14.56
CA LEU A 11 -14.55 -4.24 -14.52
C LEU A 11 -15.24 -4.26 -13.16
N GLY A 12 -15.66 -3.10 -12.66
CA GLY A 12 -16.49 -2.98 -11.46
C GLY A 12 -15.80 -2.23 -10.33
N PHE A 13 -15.84 -2.74 -9.10
CA PHE A 13 -15.28 -2.12 -7.90
C PHE A 13 -13.99 -2.84 -7.49
N HIS A 14 -12.84 -2.18 -7.68
CA HIS A 14 -11.51 -2.77 -7.48
C HIS A 14 -10.53 -1.80 -6.84
N ASP A 15 -9.50 -2.34 -6.18
CA ASP A 15 -8.33 -1.57 -5.76
C ASP A 15 -7.58 -1.04 -7.00
N THR A 16 -7.05 0.20 -6.91
CA THR A 16 -6.23 0.81 -7.96
C THR A 16 -4.92 0.04 -8.13
N TYR A 17 -4.27 0.20 -9.28
CA TYR A 17 -2.97 -0.46 -9.48
C TYR A 17 -1.83 0.25 -8.75
N LEU A 18 -1.99 1.51 -8.32
CA LEU A 18 -1.12 2.14 -7.33
C LEU A 18 -1.15 1.35 -6.02
N LYS A 19 -2.34 1.16 -5.45
CA LYS A 19 -2.52 0.38 -4.22
C LYS A 19 -1.98 -1.03 -4.35
N LEU A 20 -2.32 -1.73 -5.43
CA LEU A 20 -1.87 -3.10 -5.64
C LEU A 20 -0.35 -3.24 -5.87
N ALA A 21 0.36 -2.13 -6.19
CA ALA A 21 1.81 -2.14 -6.34
C ALA A 21 2.55 -2.38 -5.03
N GLN A 22 1.95 -2.07 -3.85
CA GLN A 22 2.54 -2.42 -2.55
C GLN A 22 2.82 -3.93 -2.42
N GLY A 23 2.09 -4.77 -3.16
CA GLY A 23 2.26 -6.21 -3.13
C GLY A 23 1.91 -6.82 -1.78
N LYS A 24 2.93 -7.31 -1.06
CA LYS A 24 2.84 -7.84 0.29
C LYS A 24 3.95 -7.25 1.17
N VAL A 25 4.27 -6.00 0.92
CA VAL A 25 5.29 -5.29 1.69
C VAL A 25 4.69 -4.89 3.02
N ASP A 26 3.50 -4.30 3.05
CA ASP A 26 2.80 -3.99 4.30
C ASP A 26 2.58 -5.26 5.14
N LEU A 27 3.16 -5.25 6.37
CA LEU A 27 3.11 -6.36 7.32
C LEU A 27 1.94 -6.28 8.31
N PHE A 28 1.29 -5.12 8.39
CA PHE A 28 0.19 -4.83 9.32
C PHE A 28 -1.10 -4.44 8.60
N ASN A 29 -1.25 -4.85 7.34
CA ASN A 29 -2.44 -4.63 6.55
C ASN A 29 -3.72 -5.04 7.32
N ASP A 30 -4.76 -4.19 7.25
CA ASP A 30 -6.01 -4.29 7.99
C ASP A 30 -5.89 -4.17 9.53
N LEU A 31 -4.71 -3.81 10.06
CA LEU A 31 -4.47 -3.49 11.46
C LEU A 31 -4.24 -1.97 11.65
N ARG A 32 -3.88 -1.55 12.86
CA ARG A 32 -3.61 -0.13 13.14
C ARG A 32 -2.31 0.41 12.53
N GLY A 33 -1.36 -0.45 12.22
CA GLY A 33 -0.15 -0.13 11.47
C GLY A 33 -0.26 -0.32 9.95
N ASP A 34 -1.48 -0.36 9.40
CA ASP A 34 -1.75 -0.47 7.96
C ASP A 34 -1.19 0.74 7.21
N ILE A 35 -0.65 0.52 6.03
CA ILE A 35 -0.06 1.56 5.15
C ILE A 35 -0.99 2.74 4.92
N LYS A 36 -2.31 2.53 4.87
CA LYS A 36 -3.31 3.58 4.66
C LYS A 36 -3.38 4.63 5.78
N THR A 37 -2.73 4.39 6.92
CA THR A 37 -2.67 5.38 8.01
C THR A 37 -1.76 6.55 7.66
N THR A 38 -0.72 6.31 6.86
CA THR A 38 0.34 7.27 6.53
C THR A 38 0.36 7.61 5.04
N PHE A 39 0.09 6.62 4.17
CA PHE A 39 0.15 6.77 2.71
C PHE A 39 -1.21 7.12 2.11
N SER A 40 -1.21 8.08 1.19
CA SER A 40 -2.35 8.39 0.33
C SER A 40 -2.47 7.38 -0.84
N GLY A 41 -3.59 7.40 -1.58
CA GLY A 41 -3.79 6.54 -2.77
C GLY A 41 -4.07 5.07 -2.46
N GLU A 42 -4.39 4.71 -1.20
CA GLU A 42 -4.84 3.37 -0.81
C GLU A 42 -6.31 3.14 -1.15
N ASP A 43 -6.65 3.35 -2.43
CA ASP A 43 -8.01 3.48 -2.90
C ASP A 43 -8.59 2.23 -3.53
N ARG A 44 -9.91 2.10 -3.37
CA ARG A 44 -10.76 1.17 -4.11
C ARG A 44 -11.85 1.99 -4.79
N THR A 45 -11.96 1.83 -6.10
CA THR A 45 -12.82 2.68 -6.94
C THR A 45 -13.92 1.89 -7.62
N SER A 46 -15.08 2.51 -7.75
CA SER A 46 -16.16 2.08 -8.67
C SER A 46 -15.82 2.49 -10.11
N ASP A 47 -16.57 1.95 -11.05
CA ASP A 47 -16.41 2.25 -12.50
C ASP A 47 -14.99 1.98 -13.01
N PHE A 48 -14.36 0.99 -12.39
CA PHE A 48 -13.00 0.57 -12.69
C PHE A 48 -12.97 -0.26 -13.98
N LEU A 49 -12.11 0.15 -14.90
CA LEU A 49 -11.69 -0.64 -16.06
C LEU A 49 -10.18 -0.87 -15.95
N GLY A 50 -9.77 -2.10 -15.67
CA GLY A 50 -8.36 -2.46 -15.50
C GLY A 50 -7.88 -3.51 -16.48
N TYR A 51 -6.61 -3.41 -16.85
CA TYR A 51 -5.88 -4.40 -17.63
C TYR A 51 -4.61 -4.85 -16.90
N GLU A 52 -4.37 -6.14 -16.88
CA GLU A 52 -3.12 -6.76 -16.41
C GLU A 52 -2.52 -7.58 -17.56
N SER A 53 -1.29 -7.28 -17.93
CA SER A 53 -0.57 -8.07 -18.93
C SER A 53 -0.30 -9.50 -18.45
N PRO A 54 -0.03 -10.45 -19.34
CA PRO A 54 0.70 -11.66 -18.96
C PRO A 54 2.04 -11.29 -18.33
N VAL A 55 2.61 -12.21 -17.53
CA VAL A 55 3.99 -12.06 -17.06
C VAL A 55 4.94 -12.32 -18.23
N PHE A 56 5.90 -11.42 -18.45
CA PHE A 56 6.88 -11.50 -19.51
C PHE A 56 8.30 -11.24 -18.99
N GLY A 57 9.33 -11.46 -19.81
CA GLY A 57 10.71 -11.11 -19.48
C GLY A 57 11.22 -11.70 -18.17
N GLY A 58 10.72 -12.87 -17.76
CA GLY A 58 11.19 -13.57 -16.56
C GLY A 58 10.66 -13.02 -15.25
N GLY A 59 9.63 -12.16 -15.26
CA GLY A 59 9.02 -11.68 -14.03
C GLY A 59 8.32 -10.32 -14.12
N PHE A 60 8.37 -9.65 -15.26
CA PHE A 60 7.72 -8.37 -15.46
C PHE A 60 6.20 -8.53 -15.68
N GLN A 61 5.43 -7.61 -15.12
CA GLN A 61 4.01 -7.47 -15.39
C GLN A 61 3.65 -5.99 -15.45
N PHE A 62 2.93 -5.60 -16.48
CA PHE A 62 2.35 -4.25 -16.62
C PHE A 62 0.87 -4.28 -16.24
N LYS A 63 0.39 -3.22 -15.60
CA LYS A 63 -1.00 -3.02 -15.22
C LYS A 63 -1.40 -1.57 -15.49
N TYR A 64 -2.65 -1.39 -15.90
CA TYR A 64 -3.24 -0.09 -16.18
C TYR A 64 -4.71 -0.08 -15.81
N ASN A 65 -5.19 0.96 -15.14
CA ASN A 65 -6.62 1.19 -14.95
C ASN A 65 -7.04 2.61 -15.28
N LEU A 66 -8.29 2.67 -15.67
CA LEU A 66 -9.12 3.88 -15.70
C LEU A 66 -10.21 3.70 -14.65
N SER A 67 -10.56 4.76 -13.96
CA SER A 67 -11.72 4.81 -13.09
C SER A 67 -12.35 6.20 -13.16
N ASP A 68 -13.65 6.30 -12.87
CA ASP A 68 -14.30 7.60 -12.80
C ASP A 68 -13.71 8.37 -11.61
N GLY A 69 -13.15 9.53 -11.87
CA GLY A 69 -12.46 10.41 -10.92
C GLY A 69 -13.36 11.10 -9.90
N GLY A 70 -14.42 10.43 -9.51
CA GLY A 70 -15.30 10.87 -8.44
C GLY A 70 -16.59 11.50 -8.90
N SER A 71 -17.68 10.89 -8.51
CA SER A 71 -19.03 11.45 -8.56
C SER A 71 -19.09 12.75 -7.76
N ALA A 72 -19.82 13.71 -8.29
CA ALA A 72 -20.19 14.95 -7.60
C ALA A 72 -20.79 14.75 -6.19
N ALA A 73 -21.23 13.53 -5.86
CA ALA A 73 -21.73 13.14 -4.55
C ALA A 73 -20.66 13.17 -3.43
N ASN A 74 -19.37 13.09 -3.77
CA ASN A 74 -18.25 13.15 -2.82
C ASN A 74 -17.48 14.49 -2.88
N GLY A 75 -18.05 15.53 -3.46
CA GLY A 75 -17.41 16.84 -3.58
C GLY A 75 -16.45 16.97 -4.76
N GLY A 76 -16.32 15.93 -5.58
CA GLY A 76 -15.57 15.98 -6.83
C GLY A 76 -16.31 16.80 -7.90
N THR A 77 -15.60 17.46 -8.77
CA THR A 77 -16.15 18.29 -9.86
C THR A 77 -16.71 17.48 -11.04
N GLY A 78 -16.90 16.17 -10.86
CA GLY A 78 -17.68 15.29 -11.75
C GLY A 78 -17.12 15.05 -13.15
N ASN A 79 -15.85 15.32 -13.43
CA ASN A 79 -15.33 15.20 -14.81
C ASN A 79 -13.80 14.91 -14.89
N ARG A 80 -13.24 14.20 -13.93
CA ARG A 80 -11.83 13.82 -13.96
C ARG A 80 -11.70 12.31 -13.93
N ASP A 81 -11.21 11.74 -15.01
CA ASP A 81 -10.87 10.33 -15.09
C ASP A 81 -9.58 10.09 -14.29
N ALA A 82 -9.62 9.24 -13.28
CA ALA A 82 -8.44 8.77 -12.59
C ALA A 82 -7.77 7.65 -13.42
N LYS A 83 -6.45 7.68 -13.46
CA LYS A 83 -5.63 6.70 -14.17
C LYS A 83 -4.54 6.20 -13.25
N ALA A 84 -4.35 4.89 -13.21
CA ALA A 84 -3.17 4.34 -12.57
C ALA A 84 -2.47 3.34 -13.48
N TYR A 85 -1.16 3.30 -13.42
CA TYR A 85 -0.37 2.27 -14.05
C TYR A 85 0.74 1.80 -13.12
N ALA A 86 1.07 0.52 -13.25
CA ALA A 86 2.16 -0.07 -12.52
C ALA A 86 2.95 -1.03 -13.42
N ILE A 87 4.25 -1.01 -13.26
CA ILE A 87 5.13 -2.07 -13.75
C ILE A 87 5.75 -2.75 -12.54
N SER A 88 5.70 -4.06 -12.50
CA SER A 88 6.32 -4.83 -11.42
C SER A 88 7.23 -5.91 -11.98
N TYR A 89 8.28 -6.22 -11.23
CA TYR A 89 9.17 -7.34 -11.46
C TYR A 89 9.15 -8.26 -10.24
N LYS A 90 8.76 -9.52 -10.44
CA LYS A 90 8.61 -10.47 -9.34
C LYS A 90 9.31 -11.79 -9.65
N THR A 91 10.24 -12.15 -8.79
CA THR A 91 10.90 -13.44 -8.77
C THR A 91 10.88 -14.06 -7.37
N LYS A 92 11.55 -15.17 -7.16
CA LYS A 92 11.78 -15.74 -5.81
C LYS A 92 12.77 -14.90 -4.98
N LYS A 93 13.56 -14.02 -5.62
CA LYS A 93 14.66 -13.28 -4.98
C LYS A 93 14.32 -11.81 -4.73
N ILE A 94 13.34 -11.27 -5.44
CA ILE A 94 12.99 -9.86 -5.35
C ILE A 94 11.57 -9.63 -5.86
N TYR A 95 10.90 -8.70 -5.24
CA TYR A 95 9.76 -7.97 -5.79
C TYR A 95 10.15 -6.51 -5.88
N ALA A 96 9.94 -5.91 -7.04
CA ALA A 96 10.08 -4.46 -7.24
C ALA A 96 8.89 -3.97 -8.06
N ALA A 97 8.40 -2.78 -7.76
CA ALA A 97 7.34 -2.15 -8.54
C ALA A 97 7.55 -0.64 -8.60
N TYR A 98 7.13 -0.06 -9.71
CA TYR A 98 6.92 1.37 -9.89
C TYR A 98 5.46 1.57 -10.28
N ALA A 99 4.79 2.49 -9.63
CA ALA A 99 3.40 2.81 -9.91
C ALA A 99 3.17 4.32 -9.88
N PHE A 100 2.21 4.74 -10.69
CA PHE A 100 1.76 6.12 -10.76
C PHE A 100 0.25 6.15 -10.82
N GLU A 101 -0.38 7.10 -10.14
CA GLU A 101 -1.80 7.40 -10.20
C GLU A 101 -2.00 8.89 -10.41
N ASP A 102 -2.79 9.24 -11.42
CA ASP A 102 -3.16 10.60 -11.80
C ASP A 102 -4.62 10.82 -11.43
N ASN A 103 -4.93 11.93 -10.78
CA ASN A 103 -6.26 12.30 -10.31
C ASN A 103 -6.89 11.25 -9.39
N SER A 104 -6.23 10.92 -8.28
CA SER A 104 -6.78 10.00 -7.28
C SER A 104 -8.27 10.26 -7.00
N THR A 105 -9.04 9.19 -6.93
CA THR A 105 -10.51 9.25 -6.89
C THR A 105 -11.07 9.78 -5.57
N LYS A 106 -10.33 9.70 -4.47
CA LYS A 106 -10.78 10.18 -3.16
C LYS A 106 -10.48 11.64 -2.94
N SER A 107 -9.37 12.11 -3.47
CA SER A 107 -8.90 13.47 -3.33
C SER A 107 -8.72 14.03 -4.74
N SER A 108 -9.74 14.69 -5.27
CA SER A 108 -9.74 15.14 -6.65
C SER A 108 -8.53 16.00 -6.98
N GLY A 109 -7.62 15.45 -7.80
CA GLY A 109 -6.41 16.12 -8.25
C GLY A 109 -5.16 15.78 -7.43
N GLU A 110 -5.15 14.70 -6.68
CA GLU A 110 -3.92 14.11 -6.12
C GLU A 110 -3.25 13.19 -7.13
N ASP A 111 -1.96 13.39 -7.33
CA ASP A 111 -1.11 12.51 -8.12
C ASP A 111 -0.14 11.78 -7.18
N HIS A 112 0.08 10.51 -7.44
CA HIS A 112 0.95 9.68 -6.61
C HIS A 112 1.96 8.94 -7.45
N THR A 113 3.23 8.97 -7.02
CA THR A 113 4.31 8.14 -7.58
C THR A 113 4.83 7.24 -6.48
N ARG A 114 4.87 5.92 -6.71
CA ARG A 114 5.28 4.92 -5.71
C ARG A 114 6.36 3.99 -6.25
N ILE A 115 7.40 3.79 -5.45
CA ILE A 115 8.43 2.77 -5.64
C ILE A 115 8.33 1.75 -4.53
N VAL A 116 8.39 0.48 -4.87
CA VAL A 116 8.27 -0.63 -3.93
C VAL A 116 9.40 -1.62 -4.16
N ILE A 117 10.06 -2.06 -3.09
CA ILE A 117 11.08 -3.09 -3.14
C ILE A 117 10.88 -4.06 -1.97
N GLN A 118 10.93 -5.37 -2.22
CA GLN A 118 10.98 -6.40 -1.19
C GLN A 118 11.99 -7.47 -1.56
N VAL A 119 12.88 -7.78 -0.62
CA VAL A 119 13.96 -8.77 -0.82
C VAL A 119 13.89 -9.82 0.27
N PRO A 120 13.68 -11.11 -0.07
CA PRO A 120 13.85 -12.22 0.87
C PRO A 120 15.34 -12.60 0.97
N ILE A 121 15.86 -12.64 2.20
CA ILE A 121 17.25 -13.04 2.54
C ILE A 121 17.17 -14.16 3.56
N GLY A 122 17.20 -15.41 3.11
CA GLY A 122 17.02 -16.58 3.98
C GLY A 122 15.66 -16.54 4.70
N PRO A 123 15.62 -16.56 6.04
CA PRO A 123 14.38 -16.49 6.80
C PRO A 123 13.83 -15.07 6.98
N VAL A 124 14.54 -14.06 6.51
CA VAL A 124 14.19 -12.64 6.66
C VAL A 124 13.63 -12.10 5.34
N LYS A 125 12.62 -11.24 5.41
CA LYS A 125 12.18 -10.38 4.32
C LYS A 125 12.34 -8.93 4.73
N ILE A 126 12.91 -8.13 3.85
CA ILE A 126 13.06 -6.69 4.02
C ILE A 126 12.21 -6.03 2.96
N GLY A 127 11.41 -5.05 3.34
CA GLY A 127 10.55 -4.27 2.46
C GLY A 127 10.80 -2.78 2.61
N PHE A 128 10.65 -2.07 1.51
CA PHE A 128 10.73 -0.62 1.44
C PHE A 128 9.68 -0.09 0.45
N ILE A 129 9.02 0.99 0.81
CA ILE A 129 8.13 1.76 -0.06
C ILE A 129 8.51 3.22 0.09
N ASP A 130 8.56 3.91 -1.04
CA ASP A 130 8.74 5.35 -1.15
C ASP A 130 7.63 5.89 -2.04
N GLN A 131 6.99 6.98 -1.61
CA GLN A 131 5.89 7.60 -2.35
C GLN A 131 5.93 9.12 -2.25
N GLU A 132 5.91 9.76 -3.40
CA GLU A 132 5.61 11.18 -3.53
C GLU A 132 4.12 11.34 -3.84
N SER A 133 3.45 12.27 -3.16
CA SER A 133 2.06 12.66 -3.37
C SER A 133 1.97 14.15 -3.63
N GLU A 134 1.34 14.55 -4.74
CA GLU A 134 1.14 15.95 -5.10
C GLU A 134 -0.34 16.32 -5.00
N ILE A 135 -0.66 17.40 -4.25
CA ILE A 135 -2.01 17.94 -4.09
C ILE A 135 -1.98 19.42 -4.47
N GLY A 136 -2.37 19.73 -5.70
CA GLY A 136 -2.28 21.09 -6.22
C GLY A 136 -0.83 21.57 -6.31
N THR A 137 -0.36 22.39 -5.37
CA THR A 137 1.03 22.89 -5.29
C THR A 137 1.80 22.30 -4.12
N SER A 138 1.17 21.54 -3.27
CA SER A 138 1.80 20.92 -2.10
C SER A 138 2.28 19.51 -2.43
N LYS A 139 3.41 19.13 -1.85
CA LYS A 139 3.99 17.79 -1.97
C LYS A 139 4.16 17.17 -0.59
N ASP A 140 3.85 15.89 -0.52
CA ASP A 140 4.10 15.06 0.65
C ASP A 140 4.93 13.85 0.23
N ASP A 141 5.95 13.51 1.00
CA ASP A 141 6.76 12.31 0.85
C ASP A 141 6.40 11.32 1.95
N SER A 142 6.14 10.07 1.60
CA SER A 142 5.85 9.01 2.55
C SER A 142 6.79 7.86 2.35
N THR A 143 7.43 7.39 3.42
CA THR A 143 8.32 6.23 3.38
C THR A 143 7.85 5.12 4.30
N MET A 144 8.17 3.88 3.96
CA MET A 144 7.97 2.69 4.79
C MET A 144 9.20 1.82 4.75
N PHE A 145 9.64 1.38 5.90
CA PHE A 145 10.62 0.31 6.03
C PHE A 145 10.07 -0.81 6.90
N ASN A 146 10.30 -2.06 6.51
CA ASN A 146 9.87 -3.19 7.31
C ASN A 146 10.79 -4.41 7.23
N ILE A 147 10.69 -5.24 8.27
CA ILE A 147 11.39 -6.51 8.39
C ILE A 147 10.41 -7.56 8.92
N ALA A 148 10.33 -8.70 8.24
CA ALA A 148 9.66 -9.90 8.73
C ALA A 148 10.68 -11.04 8.87
N TRP A 149 10.86 -11.55 10.08
CA TRP A 149 11.75 -12.66 10.37
C TRP A 149 10.97 -13.92 10.73
N LYS A 150 11.07 -14.93 9.88
CA LYS A 150 10.53 -16.27 10.14
C LYS A 150 11.48 -17.01 11.11
N ALA A 151 11.29 -16.78 12.41
CA ALA A 151 12.14 -17.33 13.46
C ALA A 151 12.04 -18.87 13.53
N THR A 152 10.84 -19.44 13.26
CA THR A 152 10.60 -20.88 13.12
C THR A 152 9.57 -21.12 12.00
N ASP A 153 9.23 -22.39 11.73
CA ASP A 153 8.16 -22.71 10.75
C ASP A 153 6.76 -22.23 11.18
N LYS A 154 6.62 -21.89 12.46
CA LYS A 154 5.36 -21.43 13.04
C LYS A 154 5.39 -19.96 13.52
N LEU A 155 6.56 -19.42 13.80
CA LEU A 155 6.72 -18.11 14.42
C LEU A 155 7.33 -17.11 13.43
N THR A 156 6.66 -15.99 13.23
CA THR A 156 7.18 -14.83 12.47
C THR A 156 7.15 -13.60 13.36
N VAL A 157 8.26 -12.89 13.45
CA VAL A 157 8.36 -11.58 14.10
C VAL A 157 8.37 -10.51 13.02
N LYS A 158 7.62 -9.41 13.24
CA LYS A 158 7.42 -8.32 12.29
C LYS A 158 7.76 -6.98 12.92
N PHE A 159 8.38 -6.13 12.13
CA PHE A 159 8.60 -4.72 12.46
C PHE A 159 8.31 -3.88 11.21
N GLN A 160 7.70 -2.73 11.39
CA GLN A 160 7.40 -1.76 10.34
C GLN A 160 7.42 -0.36 10.91
N THR A 161 8.06 0.55 10.19
CA THR A 161 7.96 1.99 10.46
C THR A 161 7.56 2.71 9.19
N MET A 162 6.78 3.76 9.34
CA MET A 162 6.28 4.61 8.28
C MET A 162 6.37 6.05 8.73
N ASP A 163 6.78 6.93 7.84
CA ASP A 163 6.77 8.38 8.08
C ASP A 163 6.19 9.11 6.87
N LYS A 164 5.62 10.28 7.14
CA LYS A 164 5.13 11.21 6.13
C LYS A 164 5.66 12.60 6.46
N GLU A 165 6.28 13.22 5.49
CA GLU A 165 6.83 14.58 5.56
C GLU A 165 6.17 15.49 4.51
N ASP A 166 6.05 16.78 4.83
CA ASP A 166 5.68 17.79 3.84
C ASP A 166 6.88 18.25 3.01
N GLU A 167 6.65 19.12 2.02
CA GLU A 167 7.68 19.67 1.14
C GLU A 167 8.84 20.43 1.85
N ASN A 168 8.67 20.77 3.13
CA ASN A 168 9.66 21.42 3.98
C ASN A 168 10.43 20.44 4.87
N GLY A 169 10.15 19.13 4.77
CA GLY A 169 10.71 18.09 5.61
C GLY A 169 10.14 18.10 7.04
N ILE A 170 8.91 18.61 7.20
CA ILE A 170 8.22 18.59 8.50
C ILE A 170 7.40 17.32 8.58
N THR A 171 7.69 16.48 9.58
CA THR A 171 6.95 15.24 9.84
C THR A 171 5.49 15.52 10.12
N GLN A 172 4.62 14.91 9.32
CA GLN A 172 3.18 14.99 9.42
C GLN A 172 2.59 13.78 10.15
N ASP A 173 3.22 12.63 10.03
CA ASP A 173 2.82 11.37 10.67
C ASP A 173 4.04 10.45 10.80
N ASP A 174 4.13 9.73 11.91
CA ASP A 174 5.13 8.69 12.17
C ASP A 174 4.44 7.52 12.87
N VAL A 175 4.56 6.33 12.30
CA VAL A 175 3.90 5.13 12.78
C VAL A 175 4.90 3.99 12.89
N THR A 176 5.13 3.51 14.08
CA THR A 176 5.97 2.35 14.35
C THR A 176 5.13 1.18 14.85
N SER A 177 5.31 0.02 14.25
CA SER A 177 4.58 -1.20 14.59
C SER A 177 5.53 -2.39 14.76
N TRP A 178 5.26 -3.21 15.75
CA TRP A 178 5.91 -4.52 15.88
C TRP A 178 4.86 -5.59 16.18
N GLY A 179 5.14 -6.83 15.84
CA GLY A 179 4.17 -7.90 16.05
C GLY A 179 4.75 -9.28 15.89
N VAL A 180 3.95 -10.25 16.30
CA VAL A 180 4.28 -11.67 16.26
C VAL A 180 3.11 -12.44 15.71
N ASP A 181 3.34 -13.24 14.67
CA ASP A 181 2.37 -14.18 14.12
C ASP A 181 2.77 -15.60 14.51
N TYR A 182 1.85 -16.36 15.13
CA TYR A 182 2.04 -17.76 15.45
C TYR A 182 1.05 -18.64 14.68
N LYS A 183 1.57 -19.47 13.78
CA LYS A 183 0.77 -20.37 12.93
C LYS A 183 0.30 -21.58 13.74
N LEU A 184 -1.00 -21.64 14.00
CA LEU A 184 -1.65 -22.78 14.66
C LEU A 184 -1.90 -23.93 13.68
N ALA A 185 -2.42 -23.61 12.48
CA ALA A 185 -2.74 -24.57 11.44
C ALA A 185 -2.44 -23.98 10.03
N LYS A 186 -2.72 -24.73 8.96
CA LYS A 186 -2.45 -24.29 7.58
C LYS A 186 -3.09 -22.95 7.21
N LYS A 187 -4.27 -22.65 7.80
CA LYS A 187 -5.06 -21.44 7.52
C LYS A 187 -5.49 -20.71 8.79
N VAL A 188 -4.80 -20.95 9.90
CA VAL A 188 -5.13 -20.34 11.19
C VAL A 188 -3.85 -19.83 11.81
N LYS A 189 -3.81 -18.55 12.14
CA LYS A 189 -2.73 -17.93 12.90
C LYS A 189 -3.30 -17.14 14.07
N LEU A 190 -2.60 -17.14 15.19
CA LEU A 190 -2.71 -16.13 16.24
C LEU A 190 -1.76 -15.01 15.91
N PHE A 191 -2.16 -13.79 16.20
CA PHE A 191 -1.27 -12.65 16.08
C PHE A 191 -1.38 -11.74 17.30
N PHE A 192 -0.26 -11.14 17.63
CA PHE A 192 -0.15 -10.03 18.58
C PHE A 192 0.56 -8.89 17.86
N TYR A 193 0.14 -7.65 18.10
CA TYR A 193 0.83 -6.49 17.60
C TYR A 193 0.69 -5.31 18.56
N ASP A 194 1.63 -4.40 18.44
CA ASP A 194 1.64 -3.11 19.09
C ASP A 194 1.99 -2.06 18.03
N THR A 195 1.29 -0.94 18.06
CA THR A 195 1.47 0.17 17.12
C THR A 195 1.45 1.48 17.88
N GLU A 196 2.48 2.28 17.70
CA GLU A 196 2.65 3.62 18.23
C GLU A 196 2.55 4.63 17.10
N HIS A 197 1.74 5.68 17.31
CA HIS A 197 1.65 6.84 16.44
C HIS A 197 2.28 8.04 17.16
N GLU A 198 3.34 8.59 16.59
CA GLU A 198 3.87 9.87 17.03
C GLU A 198 3.18 10.99 16.23
N ASP A 199 2.57 11.96 16.92
CA ASP A 199 1.91 13.09 16.26
C ASP A 199 2.96 13.94 15.55
N GLY A 200 2.78 14.12 14.26
CA GLY A 200 3.29 15.26 13.53
C GLY A 200 2.61 16.56 13.98
N VAL A 201 2.88 17.65 13.28
CA VAL A 201 2.38 19.01 13.59
C VAL A 201 0.83 19.09 13.58
N ILE A 202 0.15 18.14 12.96
CA ILE A 202 -1.31 18.06 12.90
C ILE A 202 -1.80 16.99 13.86
N SER A 203 -1.95 17.38 15.14
CA SER A 203 -2.67 16.56 16.12
C SER A 203 -4.13 16.36 15.66
N ILE A 204 -4.45 15.18 15.12
CA ILE A 204 -5.84 14.74 15.00
C ILE A 204 -6.27 14.37 16.42
N SER A 205 -6.70 15.38 17.17
CA SER A 205 -7.14 15.27 18.54
C SER A 205 -8.21 14.18 18.70
N ASN A 206 -8.01 13.27 19.66
CA ASN A 206 -8.89 12.23 20.18
C ASN A 206 -8.66 10.79 19.63
N GLN A 207 -7.62 10.48 18.91
CA GLN A 207 -7.25 9.08 18.67
C GLN A 207 -6.18 8.63 19.69
N PRO A 208 -6.30 7.43 20.26
CA PRO A 208 -5.20 6.87 21.08
C PRO A 208 -3.94 6.77 20.22
N LYS A 209 -2.80 7.15 20.79
CA LYS A 209 -1.50 7.08 20.12
C LYS A 209 -0.94 5.65 20.09
N ASP A 210 -1.30 4.85 21.07
CA ASP A 210 -0.78 3.49 21.24
C ASP A 210 -1.90 2.48 21.10
N TYR A 211 -1.67 1.44 20.32
CA TYR A 211 -2.61 0.35 20.10
C TYR A 211 -1.93 -1.00 20.29
N THR A 212 -2.41 -1.76 21.24
CA THR A 212 -2.02 -3.16 21.40
C THR A 212 -3.18 -4.05 20.98
N GLY A 213 -2.94 -5.04 20.13
CA GLY A 213 -3.95 -5.95 19.65
C GLY A 213 -3.52 -7.42 19.67
N ILE A 214 -4.50 -8.28 19.90
CA ILE A 214 -4.39 -9.74 19.76
C ILE A 214 -5.57 -10.26 18.97
N GLY A 215 -5.33 -11.22 18.10
CA GLY A 215 -6.39 -11.80 17.30
C GLY A 215 -6.07 -13.18 16.73
N ILE A 216 -7.06 -13.70 16.04
CA ILE A 216 -6.98 -14.96 15.29
C ILE A 216 -7.47 -14.72 13.86
N GLU A 217 -6.74 -15.25 12.90
CA GLU A 217 -7.05 -15.16 11.47
C GLU A 217 -6.96 -16.54 10.81
#